data_95da060d9175d33125d5fa90568efd44
#
_entry.id   95da060d9175d33125d5fa90568efd44
#
_cell.length_a   1.000
_cell.length_b   1.000
_cell.length_c   1.000
_cell.angle_alpha   90.00
_cell.angle_beta   90.00
_cell.angle_gamma   90.00
#
_symmetry.space_group_name_H-M   'P 1'
#
loop_
_entity.id
_entity.type
_entity.pdbx_description
1 polymer ?
#
loop_
_entity_poly.entity_id
_entity_poly.type
_entity_poly.pdbx_seq_one_letter_code
_entity_poly.pdbx_strand_id
1 'polypeptide(L)'
;MKLTAQEYARRVQRAGPHSPLGTDCLWAFGVGGGICLLGEVLRQWYLGLGLEADLAGTLTSCTLIALSAVLTTLGLYQKLAARAGAGSLVPITGFANAVVSAAIEFKTEGCVLGTGAKMFTIAGPVIVYGTLAAVLYGGVLWLLGG
;
A
#
# COMPACT_ATOMS: atom_id res chain seq x y z
N MET A 1 15.89 -19.82 31.96
CA MET A 1 17.16 -19.62 31.23
C MET A 1 17.26 -18.12 30.99
N LYS A 2 18.17 -17.39 31.68
CA LYS A 2 18.35 -15.93 31.53
C LYS A 2 19.41 -15.74 30.44
N LEU A 3 18.99 -15.33 29.26
CA LEU A 3 19.89 -14.93 28.19
C LEU A 3 20.51 -13.57 28.52
N THR A 4 21.81 -13.43 28.33
CA THR A 4 22.46 -12.12 28.40
C THR A 4 22.07 -11.27 27.17
N ALA A 5 22.08 -9.94 27.29
CA ALA A 5 21.74 -9.05 26.17
C ALA A 5 22.59 -9.31 24.91
N GLN A 6 23.86 -9.70 25.10
CA GLN A 6 24.77 -10.03 23.99
C GLN A 6 24.42 -11.35 23.32
N GLU A 7 24.02 -12.39 24.07
CA GLU A 7 23.57 -13.67 23.51
C GLU A 7 22.24 -13.51 22.78
N TYR A 8 21.32 -12.68 23.30
CA TYR A 8 20.09 -12.33 22.62
C TYR A 8 20.35 -11.64 21.28
N ALA A 9 21.20 -10.61 21.28
CA ALA A 9 21.57 -9.91 20.04
C ALA A 9 22.20 -10.83 18.99
N ARG A 10 23.09 -11.74 19.38
CA ARG A 10 23.69 -12.75 18.48
C ARG A 10 22.64 -13.73 17.92
N ARG A 11 21.66 -14.15 18.72
CA ARG A 11 20.58 -15.04 18.26
C ARG A 11 19.65 -14.31 17.30
N VAL A 12 19.30 -13.06 17.56
CA VAL A 12 18.48 -12.23 16.66
C VAL A 12 19.19 -12.03 15.31
N GLN A 13 20.49 -11.71 15.31
CA GLN A 13 21.26 -11.59 14.06
C GLN A 13 21.34 -12.89 13.26
N ARG A 14 21.41 -14.04 13.92
CA ARG A 14 21.43 -15.35 13.24
C ARG A 14 20.05 -15.80 12.77
N ALA A 15 18.99 -15.40 13.45
CA ALA A 15 17.61 -15.72 13.11
C ALA A 15 17.01 -14.75 12.09
N GLY A 16 17.59 -13.54 11.94
CA GLY A 16 17.16 -12.57 10.95
C GLY A 16 17.45 -13.05 9.52
N PRO A 17 16.47 -13.08 8.61
CA PRO A 17 16.72 -13.42 7.23
C PRO A 17 17.66 -12.37 6.62
N HIS A 18 18.73 -12.82 5.98
CA HIS A 18 19.59 -11.95 5.17
C HIS A 18 18.84 -11.64 3.86
N SER A 19 18.22 -10.45 3.77
CA SER A 19 17.62 -9.98 2.54
C SER A 19 18.71 -9.61 1.53
N PRO A 20 18.74 -10.21 0.34
CA PRO A 20 19.66 -9.82 -0.73
C PRO A 20 19.20 -8.49 -1.33
N LEU A 21 19.72 -7.39 -0.80
CA LEU A 21 19.26 -6.02 -1.07
C LEU A 21 19.13 -5.71 -2.57
N GLY A 22 20.10 -6.19 -3.39
CA GLY A 22 20.08 -5.97 -4.83
C GLY A 22 18.91 -6.66 -5.53
N THR A 23 18.63 -7.91 -5.19
CA THR A 23 17.52 -8.67 -5.76
C THR A 23 16.17 -8.09 -5.31
N ASP A 24 16.07 -7.73 -4.03
CA ASP A 24 14.85 -7.15 -3.47
C ASP A 24 14.53 -5.78 -4.11
N CYS A 25 15.56 -4.95 -4.34
CA CYS A 25 15.42 -3.68 -5.07
C CYS A 25 14.96 -3.89 -6.52
N LEU A 26 15.50 -4.89 -7.22
CA LEU A 26 15.09 -5.19 -8.59
C LEU A 26 13.63 -5.66 -8.67
N TRP A 27 13.22 -6.53 -7.74
CA TRP A 27 11.83 -6.96 -7.65
C TRP A 27 10.89 -5.81 -7.30
N ALA A 28 11.26 -4.97 -6.33
CA ALA A 28 10.48 -3.80 -5.95
C ALA A 28 10.33 -2.82 -7.11
N PHE A 29 11.41 -2.54 -7.84
CA PHE A 29 11.39 -1.67 -9.02
C PHE A 29 10.55 -2.26 -10.15
N GLY A 30 10.73 -3.54 -10.48
CA GLY A 30 9.99 -4.20 -11.57
C GLY A 30 8.49 -4.26 -11.31
N VAL A 31 8.08 -4.67 -10.10
CA VAL A 31 6.66 -4.77 -9.74
C VAL A 31 6.04 -3.39 -9.54
N GLY A 32 6.71 -2.50 -8.79
CA GLY A 32 6.22 -1.15 -8.59
C GLY A 32 6.12 -0.37 -9.90
N GLY A 33 7.15 -0.45 -10.76
CA GLY A 33 7.13 0.12 -12.10
C GLY A 33 6.03 -0.46 -12.98
N GLY A 34 5.79 -1.77 -12.91
CA GLY A 34 4.69 -2.43 -13.61
C GLY A 34 3.31 -1.93 -13.18
N ILE A 35 3.09 -1.71 -11.89
CA ILE A 35 1.84 -1.13 -11.36
C ILE A 35 1.68 0.32 -11.84
N CYS A 36 2.75 1.12 -11.83
CA CYS A 36 2.72 2.49 -12.34
C CYS A 36 2.43 2.52 -13.86
N LEU A 37 3.06 1.64 -14.63
CA LEU A 37 2.82 1.51 -16.06
C LEU A 37 1.36 1.15 -16.35
N LEU A 38 0.80 0.18 -15.62
CA LEU A 38 -0.61 -0.18 -15.73
C LEU A 38 -1.52 1.01 -15.42
N GLY A 39 -1.19 1.78 -14.38
CA GLY A 39 -1.92 2.98 -14.02
C GLY A 39 -1.88 4.03 -15.14
N GLU A 40 -0.73 4.27 -15.76
CA GLU A 40 -0.61 5.23 -16.87
C GLU A 40 -1.37 4.75 -18.12
N VAL A 41 -1.31 3.47 -18.45
CA VAL A 41 -2.09 2.89 -19.57
C VAL A 41 -3.58 3.08 -19.35
N LEU A 42 -4.08 2.81 -18.14
CA LEU A 42 -5.49 3.03 -17.80
C LEU A 42 -5.86 4.53 -17.90
N ARG A 43 -5.00 5.40 -17.39
CA ARG A 43 -5.21 6.85 -17.46
C ARG A 43 -5.30 7.34 -18.90
N GLN A 44 -4.37 6.92 -19.77
CA GLN A 44 -4.38 7.27 -21.17
C GLN A 44 -5.62 6.73 -21.88
N TRP A 45 -6.06 5.55 -21.52
CA TRP A 45 -7.29 4.98 -22.06
C TRP A 45 -8.52 5.81 -21.68
N TYR A 46 -8.65 6.24 -20.41
CA TYR A 46 -9.73 7.11 -19.98
C TYR A 46 -9.69 8.49 -20.65
N LEU A 47 -8.51 9.08 -20.83
CA LEU A 47 -8.34 10.32 -21.59
C LEU A 47 -8.77 10.14 -23.07
N GLY A 48 -8.45 9.00 -23.67
CA GLY A 48 -8.88 8.64 -25.02
C GLY A 48 -10.40 8.51 -25.19
N LEU A 49 -11.13 8.23 -24.10
CA LEU A 49 -12.60 8.26 -24.07
C LEU A 49 -13.18 9.68 -23.94
N GLY A 50 -12.33 10.71 -23.89
CA GLY A 50 -12.76 12.12 -23.79
C GLY A 50 -13.03 12.59 -22.38
N LEU A 51 -12.56 11.85 -21.35
CA LEU A 51 -12.71 12.27 -19.95
C LEU A 51 -11.70 13.34 -19.58
N GLU A 52 -12.09 14.25 -18.71
CA GLU A 52 -11.22 15.27 -18.15
C GLU A 52 -10.07 14.65 -17.33
N ALA A 53 -8.90 15.31 -17.29
CA ALA A 53 -7.69 14.76 -16.68
C ALA A 53 -7.86 14.37 -15.21
N ASP A 54 -8.60 15.16 -14.42
CA ASP A 54 -8.84 14.89 -13.00
C ASP A 54 -9.77 13.69 -12.81
N LEU A 55 -10.80 13.58 -13.65
CA LEU A 55 -11.71 12.45 -13.64
C LEU A 55 -11.00 11.15 -14.08
N ALA A 56 -10.18 11.23 -15.13
CA ALA A 56 -9.38 10.10 -15.59
C ALA A 56 -8.42 9.60 -14.51
N GLY A 57 -7.76 10.49 -13.75
CA GLY A 57 -6.91 10.14 -12.61
C GLY A 57 -7.68 9.45 -11.49
N THR A 58 -8.85 9.97 -11.15
CA THR A 58 -9.73 9.39 -10.13
C THR A 58 -10.21 7.98 -10.52
N LEU A 59 -10.68 7.81 -11.75
CA LEU A 59 -11.13 6.51 -12.27
C LEU A 59 -9.98 5.49 -12.33
N THR A 60 -8.78 5.91 -12.71
CA THR A 60 -7.59 5.06 -12.66
C THR A 60 -7.33 4.54 -11.26
N SER A 61 -7.36 5.42 -10.26
CA SER A 61 -7.18 5.03 -8.86
C SER A 61 -8.26 4.06 -8.40
N CYS A 62 -9.53 4.32 -8.69
CA CYS A 62 -10.65 3.42 -8.37
C CYS A 62 -10.49 2.05 -9.03
N THR A 63 -10.08 2.01 -10.30
CA THR A 63 -9.86 0.75 -11.04
C THR A 63 -8.72 -0.06 -10.44
N LEU A 64 -7.60 0.58 -10.09
CA LEU A 64 -6.46 -0.08 -9.45
C LEU A 64 -6.83 -0.62 -8.07
N ILE A 65 -7.61 0.13 -7.28
CA ILE A 65 -8.13 -0.32 -5.97
C ILE A 65 -9.02 -1.55 -6.14
N ALA A 66 -9.97 -1.51 -7.08
CA ALA A 66 -10.88 -2.61 -7.35
C ALA A 66 -10.11 -3.87 -7.82
N LEU A 67 -9.15 -3.71 -8.73
CA LEU A 67 -8.29 -4.80 -9.18
C LEU A 67 -7.48 -5.40 -8.03
N SER A 68 -6.89 -4.57 -7.18
CA SER A 68 -6.16 -5.03 -5.99
C SER A 68 -7.07 -5.79 -5.03
N ALA A 69 -8.30 -5.31 -4.80
CA ALA A 69 -9.27 -5.98 -3.93
C ALA A 69 -9.61 -7.38 -4.45
N VAL A 70 -9.83 -7.53 -5.76
CA VAL A 70 -10.09 -8.84 -6.39
C VAL A 70 -8.86 -9.75 -6.24
N LEU A 71 -7.66 -9.27 -6.56
CA LEU A 71 -6.43 -10.06 -6.46
C LEU A 71 -6.13 -10.47 -5.00
N THR A 72 -6.46 -9.61 -4.05
CA THR A 72 -6.33 -9.91 -2.61
C THR A 72 -7.29 -11.00 -2.18
N THR A 73 -8.55 -10.92 -2.59
CA THR A 73 -9.58 -11.92 -2.29
C THR A 73 -9.23 -13.30 -2.87
N LEU A 74 -8.59 -13.32 -4.05
CA LEU A 74 -8.09 -14.55 -4.68
C LEU A 74 -6.77 -15.06 -4.07
N GLY A 75 -6.17 -14.35 -3.11
CA GLY A 75 -4.87 -14.71 -2.50
C GLY A 75 -3.67 -14.57 -3.44
N LEU A 76 -3.85 -13.89 -4.60
CA LEU A 76 -2.78 -13.67 -5.58
C LEU A 76 -1.89 -12.49 -5.22
N TYR A 77 -2.47 -11.44 -4.66
CA TYR A 77 -1.72 -10.24 -4.29
C TYR A 77 -0.65 -10.53 -3.23
N GLN A 78 -0.94 -11.40 -2.27
CA GLN A 78 0.01 -11.79 -1.21
C GLN A 78 1.25 -12.49 -1.79
N LYS A 79 1.08 -13.34 -2.82
CA LYS A 79 2.19 -14.02 -3.49
C LYS A 79 3.09 -13.04 -4.24
N LEU A 80 2.49 -12.01 -4.83
CA LEU A 80 3.20 -10.91 -5.48
C LEU A 80 3.96 -10.09 -4.44
N ALA A 81 3.29 -9.68 -3.37
CA ALA A 81 3.83 -8.85 -2.30
C ALA A 81 5.01 -9.50 -1.57
N ALA A 82 4.97 -10.82 -1.37
CA ALA A 82 6.04 -11.58 -0.73
C ALA A 82 7.39 -11.45 -1.47
N ARG A 83 7.38 -11.20 -2.79
CA ARG A 83 8.59 -11.01 -3.61
C ARG A 83 8.88 -9.54 -3.90
N ALA A 84 7.84 -8.74 -4.08
CA ALA A 84 7.93 -7.34 -4.50
C ALA A 84 8.25 -6.38 -3.33
N GLY A 85 7.99 -6.77 -2.09
CA GLY A 85 8.25 -5.93 -0.93
C GLY A 85 7.65 -4.53 -1.06
N ALA A 86 8.50 -3.51 -0.94
CA ALA A 86 8.09 -2.10 -1.04
C ALA A 86 7.43 -1.74 -2.38
N GLY A 87 7.79 -2.41 -3.49
CA GLY A 87 7.21 -2.16 -4.81
C GLY A 87 5.71 -2.43 -4.91
N SER A 88 5.19 -3.34 -4.08
CA SER A 88 3.75 -3.60 -4.00
C SER A 88 3.06 -2.88 -2.83
N LEU A 89 3.80 -2.44 -1.81
CA LEU A 89 3.27 -1.77 -0.62
C LEU A 89 3.03 -0.28 -0.82
N VAL A 90 3.93 0.40 -1.55
CA VAL A 90 3.88 1.85 -1.74
C VAL A 90 2.73 2.30 -2.66
N PRO A 91 2.44 1.63 -3.78
CA PRO A 91 1.32 2.02 -4.64
C PRO A 91 -0.04 1.91 -3.93
N ILE A 92 -1.06 2.61 -4.46
CA ILE A 92 -2.43 2.59 -3.94
C ILE A 92 -3.01 1.18 -3.84
N THR A 93 -2.54 0.26 -4.67
CA THR A 93 -2.90 -1.16 -4.65
C THR A 93 -2.46 -1.86 -3.37
N GLY A 94 -1.32 -1.47 -2.78
CA GLY A 94 -0.85 -1.99 -1.50
C GLY A 94 -1.73 -1.55 -0.33
N PHE A 95 -2.14 -0.29 -0.32
CA PHE A 95 -3.10 0.20 0.66
C PHE A 95 -4.45 -0.53 0.55
N ALA A 96 -4.97 -0.68 -0.67
CA ALA A 96 -6.20 -1.44 -0.92
C ALA A 96 -6.08 -2.90 -0.42
N ASN A 97 -4.95 -3.57 -0.72
CA ASN A 97 -4.69 -4.92 -0.21
C ASN A 97 -4.70 -4.99 1.32
N ALA A 98 -4.07 -4.04 2.01
CA ALA A 98 -4.03 -4.02 3.48
C ALA A 98 -5.44 -3.86 4.09
N VAL A 99 -6.26 -2.97 3.54
CA VAL A 99 -7.64 -2.74 4.00
C VAL A 99 -8.53 -3.95 3.72
N VAL A 100 -8.45 -4.52 2.51
CA VAL A 100 -9.25 -5.68 2.12
C VAL A 100 -8.84 -6.94 2.90
N SER A 101 -7.56 -7.15 3.13
CA SER A 101 -7.07 -8.28 3.96
C SER A 101 -7.64 -8.21 5.37
N ALA A 102 -7.63 -7.03 6.00
CA ALA A 102 -8.24 -6.85 7.31
C ALA A 102 -9.76 -7.10 7.29
N ALA A 103 -10.45 -6.64 6.24
CA ALA A 103 -11.89 -6.89 6.09
C ALA A 103 -12.22 -8.38 5.98
N ILE A 104 -11.41 -9.15 5.27
CA ILE A 104 -11.59 -10.60 5.10
C ILE A 104 -11.29 -11.34 6.40
N GLU A 105 -10.18 -11.03 7.05
CA GLU A 105 -9.70 -11.70 8.25
C GLU A 105 -10.67 -11.54 9.42
N PHE A 106 -11.20 -10.33 9.63
CA PHE A 106 -12.08 -10.01 10.76
C PHE A 106 -13.58 -10.08 10.45
N LYS A 107 -13.95 -10.65 9.30
CA LYS A 107 -15.35 -10.78 8.88
C LYS A 107 -16.20 -11.57 9.90
N THR A 108 -15.63 -12.56 10.54
CA THR A 108 -16.33 -13.41 11.53
C THR A 108 -16.61 -12.70 12.85
N GLU A 109 -15.89 -11.61 13.15
CA GLU A 109 -16.09 -10.80 14.36
C GLU A 109 -17.25 -9.79 14.25
N GLY A 110 -17.97 -9.78 13.12
CA GLY A 110 -19.10 -8.90 12.85
C GLY A 110 -18.75 -7.68 11.99
N CYS A 111 -19.80 -7.01 11.49
CA CYS A 111 -19.63 -5.95 10.51
C CYS A 111 -19.04 -4.66 11.10
N VAL A 112 -19.47 -4.27 12.30
CA VAL A 112 -19.08 -2.98 12.91
C VAL A 112 -17.78 -3.10 13.70
N LEU A 113 -17.74 -4.00 14.71
CA LEU A 113 -16.60 -4.16 15.60
C LEU A 113 -15.46 -4.98 15.00
N GLY A 114 -15.78 -5.90 14.11
CA GLY A 114 -14.78 -6.67 13.35
C GLY A 114 -14.32 -5.94 12.10
N THR A 115 -15.00 -6.17 10.99
CA THR A 115 -14.61 -5.66 9.66
C THR A 115 -14.41 -4.15 9.64
N GLY A 116 -15.40 -3.36 10.07
CA GLY A 116 -15.35 -1.91 10.03
C GLY A 116 -14.22 -1.35 10.88
N ALA A 117 -14.17 -1.72 12.16
CA ALA A 117 -13.14 -1.23 13.08
C ALA A 117 -11.72 -1.56 12.59
N LYS A 118 -11.50 -2.77 12.04
CA LYS A 118 -10.17 -3.18 11.55
C LYS A 118 -9.77 -2.50 10.26
N MET A 119 -10.70 -2.27 9.33
CA MET A 119 -10.44 -1.45 8.15
C MET A 119 -10.02 -0.03 8.54
N PHE A 120 -10.71 0.60 9.50
CA PHE A 120 -10.37 1.92 9.98
C PHE A 120 -9.06 1.97 10.78
N THR A 121 -8.67 0.91 11.46
CA THR A 121 -7.36 0.81 12.11
C THR A 121 -6.21 0.97 11.10
N ILE A 122 -6.40 0.53 9.85
CA ILE A 122 -5.43 0.68 8.77
C ILE A 122 -5.61 2.02 8.05
N ALA A 123 -6.85 2.36 7.66
CA ALA A 123 -7.14 3.56 6.89
C ALA A 123 -7.00 4.85 7.73
N GLY A 124 -7.35 4.81 9.02
CA GLY A 124 -7.34 5.97 9.90
C GLY A 124 -6.00 6.71 9.95
N PRO A 125 -4.89 6.05 10.29
CA PRO A 125 -3.58 6.71 10.32
C PRO A 125 -3.17 7.32 8.98
N VAL A 126 -3.46 6.66 7.85
CA VAL A 126 -3.15 7.18 6.51
C VAL A 126 -3.91 8.48 6.23
N ILE A 127 -5.20 8.52 6.56
CA ILE A 127 -6.04 9.72 6.40
C ILE A 127 -5.52 10.84 7.31
N VAL A 128 -5.30 10.56 8.59
CA VAL A 128 -4.86 11.57 9.57
C VAL A 128 -3.50 12.15 9.20
N TYR A 129 -2.49 11.31 8.97
CA TYR A 129 -1.15 11.79 8.65
C TYR A 129 -1.08 12.41 7.25
N GLY A 130 -1.81 11.90 6.27
CA GLY A 130 -1.91 12.47 4.93
C GLY A 130 -2.54 13.86 4.96
N THR A 131 -3.67 14.01 5.67
CA THR A 131 -4.34 15.31 5.83
C THR A 131 -3.47 16.31 6.59
N LEU A 132 -2.83 15.86 7.69
CA LEU A 132 -1.93 16.73 8.46
C LEU A 132 -0.76 17.22 7.61
N ALA A 133 -0.12 16.33 6.85
CA ALA A 133 0.97 16.71 5.96
C ALA A 133 0.50 17.68 4.86
N ALA A 134 -0.67 17.47 4.28
CA ALA A 134 -1.24 18.37 3.28
C ALA A 134 -1.54 19.75 3.85
N VAL A 135 -2.10 19.84 5.06
CA VAL A 135 -2.37 21.11 5.75
C VAL A 135 -1.07 21.86 6.06
N LEU A 136 -0.06 21.16 6.58
CA LEU A 136 1.25 21.78 6.87
C LEU A 136 1.90 22.30 5.59
N TYR A 137 1.92 21.50 4.52
CA TYR A 137 2.48 21.91 3.23
C TYR A 137 1.71 23.08 2.62
N GLY A 138 0.38 23.04 2.61
CA GLY A 138 -0.47 24.14 2.14
C GLY A 138 -0.26 25.41 2.95
N GLY A 139 -0.10 25.31 4.28
CA GLY A 139 0.23 26.46 5.13
C GLY A 139 1.59 27.08 4.79
N VAL A 140 2.60 26.26 4.51
CA VAL A 140 3.92 26.76 4.08
C VAL A 140 3.83 27.47 2.73
N LEU A 141 3.11 26.90 1.75
CA LEU A 141 2.91 27.56 0.45
C LEU A 141 2.20 28.90 0.60
N TRP A 142 1.14 28.94 1.41
CA TRP A 142 0.42 30.19 1.67
C TRP A 142 1.31 31.28 2.30
N LEU A 143 2.18 30.89 3.24
CA LEU A 143 3.13 31.84 3.87
C LEU A 143 4.23 32.31 2.90
N LEU A 144 4.58 31.51 1.91
CA LEU A 144 5.59 31.84 0.89
C LEU A 144 5.00 32.63 -0.29
N GLY A 145 3.70 32.96 -0.27
CA GLY A 145 3.04 33.75 -1.29
C GLY A 145 2.56 32.96 -2.52
N GLY A 146 2.33 31.64 -2.34
CA GLY A 146 1.71 30.76 -3.32
C GLY A 146 0.19 30.89 -3.33
#